data_2cad320642584a81b7ca3a1db13dc797
#
_entry.id   2cad320642584a81b7ca3a1db13dc797
#
_cell.length_a   1.000
_cell.length_b   1.000
_cell.length_c   1.000
_cell.angle_alpha   90.00
_cell.angle_beta   90.00
_cell.angle_gamma   90.00
#
_symmetry.space_group_name_H-M   'P 1'
#
loop_
_entity.id
_entity.type
_entity.pdbx_description
1 polymer ?
#
loop_
_entity_poly.entity_id
_entity_poly.type
_entity_poly.pdbx_seq_one_letter_code
_entity_poly.pdbx_strand_id
1 'polypeptide(L)'
;MKRTNESGRSMVEMLGVLAIIGVLSIGGIAGYTMAMNRYRANEVIDSVNKYAVIAYTACRTAMTMRGTADCVAGTDFPTYADSGLTPISVLGGGDTVQTIADAEFEDMTTAGGRNSYTEVDLTFANEDICKAAASTAGTVCAAGNTFTYRVRNS
;
A
#
# COMPACT_ATOMS: atom_id res chain seq x y z
N MET A 1 -28.28 32.10 57.36
CA MET A 1 -28.36 31.45 56.07
C MET A 1 -26.98 31.43 55.40
N LYS A 2 -26.27 30.30 55.47
CA LYS A 2 -25.00 30.11 54.79
C LYS A 2 -25.27 29.73 53.31
N ARG A 3 -25.03 30.63 52.40
CA ARG A 3 -25.02 30.30 50.93
C ARG A 3 -23.71 29.57 50.66
N THR A 4 -23.79 28.32 50.42
CA THR A 4 -22.65 27.49 49.96
C THR A 4 -22.32 27.89 48.54
N ASN A 5 -21.07 28.34 48.29
CA ASN A 5 -20.51 28.66 46.97
C ASN A 5 -20.21 27.34 46.22
N GLU A 6 -21.23 26.57 45.87
CA GLU A 6 -21.03 25.31 45.13
C GLU A 6 -21.00 25.51 43.60
N SER A 7 -21.46 26.63 43.09
CA SER A 7 -21.52 26.90 41.63
C SER A 7 -20.15 27.02 40.94
N GLY A 8 -19.10 27.45 41.67
CA GLY A 8 -17.76 27.64 41.06
C GLY A 8 -17.00 26.33 40.91
N ARG A 9 -17.21 25.39 41.82
CA ARG A 9 -16.52 24.07 41.86
C ARG A 9 -16.99 23.17 40.73
N SER A 10 -18.27 23.18 40.43
CA SER A 10 -18.87 22.42 39.31
C SER A 10 -18.41 22.96 37.94
N MET A 11 -18.22 24.26 37.77
CA MET A 11 -17.71 24.85 36.52
C MET A 11 -16.28 24.43 36.21
N VAL A 12 -15.39 24.39 37.20
CA VAL A 12 -13.99 24.00 37.01
C VAL A 12 -13.88 22.52 36.70
N GLU A 13 -14.69 21.68 37.34
CA GLU A 13 -14.75 20.25 37.07
C GLU A 13 -15.25 19.97 35.64
N MET A 14 -16.28 20.68 35.17
CA MET A 14 -16.77 20.56 33.78
C MET A 14 -15.73 21.02 32.76
N LEU A 15 -15.02 22.11 33.02
CA LEU A 15 -13.92 22.56 32.15
C LEU A 15 -12.78 21.56 32.08
N GLY A 16 -12.44 20.91 33.20
CA GLY A 16 -11.43 19.86 33.26
C GLY A 16 -11.80 18.64 32.40
N VAL A 17 -13.05 18.19 32.49
CA VAL A 17 -13.54 17.07 31.68
C VAL A 17 -13.55 17.41 30.19
N LEU A 18 -14.00 18.61 29.83
CA LEU A 18 -14.00 19.06 28.42
C LEU A 18 -12.58 19.15 27.85
N ALA A 19 -11.62 19.61 28.64
CA ALA A 19 -10.21 19.66 28.22
C ALA A 19 -9.65 18.24 27.94
N ILE A 20 -9.93 17.27 28.80
CA ILE A 20 -9.49 15.88 28.61
C ILE A 20 -10.15 15.26 27.37
N ILE A 21 -11.46 15.46 27.20
CA ILE A 21 -12.18 14.95 26.01
C ILE A 21 -11.62 15.58 24.74
N GLY A 22 -11.31 16.87 24.75
CA GLY A 22 -10.72 17.58 23.60
C GLY A 22 -9.37 16.98 23.20
N VAL A 23 -8.47 16.74 24.14
CA VAL A 23 -7.15 16.15 23.87
C VAL A 23 -7.29 14.70 23.38
N LEU A 24 -8.15 13.91 23.99
CA LEU A 24 -8.40 12.53 23.58
C LEU A 24 -9.01 12.45 22.18
N SER A 25 -9.91 13.38 21.82
CA SER A 25 -10.52 13.41 20.48
C SER A 25 -9.50 13.70 19.39
N ILE A 26 -8.62 14.68 19.59
CA ILE A 26 -7.56 15.01 18.63
C ILE A 26 -6.57 13.85 18.48
N GLY A 27 -6.13 13.28 19.60
CA GLY A 27 -5.22 12.13 19.60
C GLY A 27 -5.83 10.88 18.94
N GLY A 28 -7.12 10.65 19.19
CA GLY A 28 -7.85 9.54 18.58
C GLY A 28 -7.94 9.63 17.07
N ILE A 29 -8.26 10.81 16.53
CA ILE A 29 -8.34 11.02 15.08
C ILE A 29 -6.97 10.86 14.43
N ALA A 30 -5.93 11.46 14.99
CA ALA A 30 -4.57 11.34 14.45
C ALA A 30 -4.06 9.88 14.46
N GLY A 31 -4.32 9.14 15.54
CA GLY A 31 -3.98 7.73 15.63
C GLY A 31 -4.74 6.86 14.64
N TYR A 32 -6.03 7.13 14.44
CA TYR A 32 -6.86 6.42 13.47
C TYR A 32 -6.38 6.62 12.03
N THR A 33 -6.07 7.85 11.63
CA THR A 33 -5.58 8.12 10.25
C THR A 33 -4.25 7.42 9.99
N MET A 34 -3.33 7.41 10.95
CA MET A 34 -2.05 6.69 10.82
C MET A 34 -2.27 5.17 10.70
N ALA A 35 -3.16 4.60 11.50
CA ALA A 35 -3.48 3.18 11.44
C ALA A 35 -4.11 2.79 10.10
N MET A 36 -5.05 3.62 9.60
CA MET A 36 -5.68 3.40 8.30
C MET A 36 -4.69 3.48 7.13
N ASN A 37 -3.76 4.43 7.15
CA ASN A 37 -2.73 4.55 6.12
C ASN A 37 -1.83 3.30 6.08
N ARG A 38 -1.44 2.78 7.24
CA ARG A 38 -0.68 1.53 7.32
C ARG A 38 -1.47 0.32 6.86
N TYR A 39 -2.74 0.24 7.23
CA TYR A 39 -3.62 -0.84 6.78
C TYR A 39 -3.73 -0.85 5.25
N ARG A 40 -4.04 0.29 4.63
CA ARG A 40 -4.10 0.45 3.18
C ARG A 40 -2.78 0.12 2.49
N ALA A 41 -1.67 0.57 3.06
CA ALA A 41 -0.34 0.25 2.55
C ALA A 41 -0.06 -1.26 2.52
N ASN A 42 -0.41 -1.97 3.58
CA ASN A 42 -0.23 -3.42 3.64
C ASN A 42 -1.11 -4.17 2.64
N GLU A 43 -2.36 -3.74 2.44
CA GLU A 43 -3.25 -4.33 1.42
C GLU A 43 -2.71 -4.16 0.00
N VAL A 44 -2.15 -2.97 -0.30
CA VAL A 44 -1.51 -2.72 -1.59
C VAL A 44 -0.33 -3.66 -1.80
N ILE A 45 0.57 -3.76 -0.84
CA ILE A 45 1.74 -4.64 -0.93
C ILE A 45 1.34 -6.12 -1.07
N ASP A 46 0.33 -6.57 -0.33
CA ASP A 46 -0.19 -7.94 -0.45
C ASP A 46 -0.77 -8.23 -1.85
N SER A 47 -1.52 -7.27 -2.41
CA SER A 47 -2.08 -7.39 -3.76
C SER A 47 -0.99 -7.41 -4.83
N VAL A 48 0.03 -6.57 -4.70
CA VAL A 48 1.17 -6.55 -5.62
C VAL A 48 2.00 -7.83 -5.51
N ASN A 49 2.20 -8.38 -4.32
CA ASN A 49 2.84 -9.69 -4.14
C ASN A 49 2.09 -10.80 -4.88
N LYS A 50 0.76 -10.82 -4.76
CA LYS A 50 -0.08 -11.80 -5.49
C LYS A 50 0.06 -11.62 -7.00
N TYR A 51 0.02 -10.38 -7.47
CA TYR A 51 0.20 -10.06 -8.88
C TYR A 51 1.58 -10.51 -9.41
N ALA A 52 2.64 -10.20 -8.69
CA ALA A 52 3.99 -10.58 -9.07
C ALA A 52 4.15 -12.10 -9.25
N VAL A 53 3.54 -12.89 -8.36
CA VAL A 53 3.53 -14.37 -8.47
C VAL A 53 2.76 -14.83 -9.71
N ILE A 54 1.58 -14.27 -9.98
CA ILE A 54 0.77 -14.59 -11.16
C ILE A 54 1.55 -14.26 -12.44
N ALA A 55 2.09 -13.06 -12.54
CA ALA A 55 2.84 -12.58 -13.68
C ALA A 55 4.10 -13.43 -13.91
N TYR A 56 4.86 -13.74 -12.88
CA TYR A 56 6.08 -14.55 -12.96
C TYR A 56 5.79 -15.98 -13.42
N THR A 57 4.78 -16.64 -12.85
CA THR A 57 4.43 -18.02 -13.24
C THR A 57 3.91 -18.10 -14.66
N ALA A 58 3.08 -17.14 -15.09
CA ALA A 58 2.58 -17.08 -16.45
C ALA A 58 3.71 -16.79 -17.46
N CYS A 59 4.57 -15.84 -17.17
CA CYS A 59 5.74 -15.52 -17.98
C CYS A 59 6.66 -16.72 -18.15
N ARG A 60 7.03 -17.42 -17.08
CA ARG A 60 7.86 -18.63 -17.16
C ARG A 60 7.22 -19.73 -18.02
N THR A 61 5.92 -19.91 -17.92
CA THR A 61 5.19 -20.86 -18.74
C THR A 61 5.25 -20.47 -20.22
N ALA A 62 5.02 -19.21 -20.53
CA ALA A 62 5.08 -18.69 -21.90
C ALA A 62 6.49 -18.84 -22.51
N MET A 63 7.54 -18.50 -21.75
CA MET A 63 8.94 -18.68 -22.15
C MET A 63 9.26 -20.14 -22.47
N THR A 64 8.82 -21.06 -21.62
CA THR A 64 9.05 -22.50 -21.82
C THR A 64 8.35 -23.02 -23.08
N MET A 65 7.13 -22.53 -23.35
CA MET A 65 6.34 -22.96 -24.52
C MET A 65 6.83 -22.36 -25.83
N ARG A 66 7.31 -21.11 -25.84
CA ARG A 66 7.70 -20.39 -27.05
C ARG A 66 9.21 -20.36 -27.30
N GLY A 67 10.02 -20.69 -26.28
CA GLY A 67 11.48 -20.59 -26.38
C GLY A 67 11.98 -19.13 -26.49
N THR A 68 11.18 -18.14 -26.05
CA THR A 68 11.54 -16.72 -26.05
C THR A 68 12.15 -16.34 -24.71
N ALA A 69 13.03 -15.32 -24.72
CA ALA A 69 13.69 -14.84 -23.50
C ALA A 69 12.88 -13.74 -22.79
N ASP A 70 11.96 -13.09 -23.51
CA ASP A 70 11.22 -11.93 -23.04
C ASP A 70 9.72 -12.26 -22.86
N CYS A 71 9.09 -11.60 -21.91
CA CYS A 71 7.66 -11.67 -21.65
C CYS A 71 7.01 -10.32 -21.79
N VAL A 72 5.83 -10.30 -22.41
CA VAL A 72 5.05 -9.09 -22.65
C VAL A 72 3.74 -9.15 -21.89
N ALA A 73 3.45 -8.12 -21.09
CA ALA A 73 2.19 -7.96 -20.41
C ALA A 73 1.00 -7.94 -21.39
N GLY A 74 -0.10 -8.55 -21.00
CA GLY A 74 -1.29 -8.71 -21.85
C GLY A 74 -1.18 -9.80 -22.92
N THR A 75 0.03 -10.33 -23.19
CA THR A 75 0.27 -11.42 -24.16
C THR A 75 0.74 -12.68 -23.47
N ASP A 76 1.76 -12.57 -22.63
CA ASP A 76 2.42 -13.69 -21.95
C ASP A 76 1.97 -13.86 -20.51
N PHE A 77 1.57 -12.77 -19.88
CA PHE A 77 0.97 -12.75 -18.55
C PHE A 77 -0.09 -11.62 -18.48
N PRO A 78 -1.11 -11.76 -17.62
CA PRO A 78 -2.15 -10.75 -17.51
C PRO A 78 -1.58 -9.43 -16.98
N THR A 79 -2.11 -8.31 -17.48
CA THR A 79 -1.87 -7.00 -16.84
C THR A 79 -2.44 -7.01 -15.42
N TYR A 80 -2.06 -6.04 -14.59
CA TYR A 80 -2.65 -5.97 -13.24
C TYR A 80 -4.18 -5.85 -13.29
N ALA A 81 -4.72 -5.09 -14.24
CA ALA A 81 -6.16 -4.91 -14.43
C ALA A 81 -6.89 -6.21 -14.80
N ASP A 82 -6.22 -7.07 -15.58
CA ASP A 82 -6.77 -8.34 -16.10
C ASP A 82 -6.43 -9.55 -15.22
N SER A 83 -5.66 -9.35 -14.15
CA SER A 83 -5.18 -10.43 -13.27
C SER A 83 -6.28 -11.10 -12.44
N GLY A 84 -7.50 -10.53 -12.43
CA GLY A 84 -8.61 -10.99 -11.58
C GLY A 84 -8.44 -10.64 -10.10
N LEU A 85 -7.40 -9.90 -9.74
CA LEU A 85 -7.23 -9.37 -8.39
C LEU A 85 -8.18 -8.20 -8.15
N THR A 86 -8.57 -8.01 -6.89
CA THR A 86 -9.41 -6.86 -6.52
C THR A 86 -8.70 -5.56 -6.86
N PRO A 87 -9.32 -4.65 -7.62
CA PRO A 87 -8.71 -3.36 -7.92
C PRO A 87 -8.30 -2.64 -6.64
N ILE A 88 -7.07 -2.15 -6.57
CA ILE A 88 -6.52 -1.50 -5.37
C ILE A 88 -7.29 -0.23 -5.00
N SER A 89 -7.92 0.42 -5.98
CA SER A 89 -8.85 1.54 -5.74
C SER A 89 -10.02 1.17 -4.83
N VAL A 90 -10.43 -0.10 -4.79
CA VAL A 90 -11.51 -0.60 -3.93
C VAL A 90 -11.00 -0.92 -2.52
N LEU A 91 -9.78 -1.42 -2.40
CA LEU A 91 -9.18 -1.82 -1.12
C LEU A 91 -8.90 -0.63 -0.19
N GLY A 92 -8.64 0.54 -0.71
CA GLY A 92 -8.26 1.71 0.09
C GLY A 92 -9.19 2.91 0.02
N GLY A 93 -10.31 2.82 -0.70
CA GLY A 93 -11.13 3.98 -1.07
C GLY A 93 -10.39 4.85 -2.09
N GLY A 94 -10.89 4.94 -3.29
CA GLY A 94 -10.58 5.75 -4.47
C GLY A 94 -9.20 6.37 -4.72
N ASP A 95 -8.44 6.69 -3.67
CA ASP A 95 -7.25 7.55 -3.74
C ASP A 95 -5.98 6.89 -3.17
N THR A 96 -5.94 5.55 -3.02
CA THR A 96 -4.80 4.90 -2.37
C THR A 96 -3.64 4.70 -3.33
N VAL A 97 -3.88 4.13 -4.49
CA VAL A 97 -2.90 3.93 -5.56
C VAL A 97 -3.45 4.52 -6.84
N GLN A 98 -2.65 5.35 -7.47
CA GLN A 98 -3.02 6.00 -8.72
C GLN A 98 -2.77 5.08 -9.91
N THR A 99 -1.61 4.46 -9.96
CA THR A 99 -1.23 3.52 -11.01
C THR A 99 -0.35 2.41 -10.46
N ILE A 100 -0.46 1.22 -11.06
CA ILE A 100 0.46 0.11 -10.91
C ILE A 100 0.95 -0.21 -12.31
N ALA A 101 2.27 -0.14 -12.52
CA ALA A 101 2.88 -0.58 -13.76
C ALA A 101 2.78 -2.10 -13.89
N ASP A 102 2.87 -2.59 -15.11
CA ASP A 102 3.00 -4.02 -15.36
C ASP A 102 4.33 -4.54 -14.78
N ALA A 103 4.35 -5.82 -14.45
CA ALA A 103 5.53 -6.43 -13.87
C ALA A 103 6.69 -6.41 -14.86
N GLU A 104 7.85 -5.99 -14.40
CA GLU A 104 9.13 -6.12 -15.08
C GLU A 104 9.95 -7.21 -14.40
N PHE A 105 10.70 -7.98 -15.20
CA PHE A 105 11.49 -9.09 -14.69
C PHE A 105 12.97 -8.80 -14.87
N GLU A 106 13.69 -8.74 -13.78
CA GLU A 106 15.13 -8.54 -13.80
C GLU A 106 15.83 -9.82 -14.26
N ASP A 107 16.65 -9.70 -15.32
CA ASP A 107 17.55 -10.75 -15.85
C ASP A 107 16.87 -12.00 -16.45
N MET A 108 15.76 -11.82 -17.19
CA MET A 108 15.16 -12.89 -18.00
C MET A 108 15.83 -13.03 -19.37
N THR A 109 17.13 -13.25 -19.41
CA THR A 109 17.86 -13.35 -20.68
C THR A 109 17.83 -14.72 -21.36
N THR A 110 17.31 -15.76 -20.71
CA THR A 110 17.32 -17.12 -21.25
C THR A 110 16.14 -17.94 -20.74
N ALA A 111 15.52 -18.77 -21.61
CA ALA A 111 14.55 -19.78 -21.19
C ALA A 111 15.18 -20.71 -20.15
N GLY A 112 14.77 -20.57 -18.89
CA GLY A 112 15.38 -21.23 -17.74
C GLY A 112 16.32 -20.38 -16.91
N GLY A 113 16.53 -19.09 -17.27
CA GLY A 113 17.21 -18.10 -16.43
C GLY A 113 16.52 -17.95 -15.07
N ARG A 114 17.30 -17.79 -14.01
CA ARG A 114 16.77 -17.56 -12.67
C ARG A 114 16.62 -16.06 -12.48
N ASN A 115 15.42 -15.58 -12.60
CA ASN A 115 15.12 -14.23 -12.19
C ASN A 115 15.13 -14.14 -10.68
N SER A 116 15.94 -13.27 -10.21
CA SER A 116 16.01 -13.02 -8.78
C SER A 116 14.80 -12.25 -8.28
N TYR A 117 14.27 -11.34 -9.09
CA TYR A 117 13.23 -10.41 -8.67
C TYR A 117 12.22 -10.10 -9.77
N THR A 118 10.98 -9.88 -9.38
CA THR A 118 9.95 -9.20 -10.18
C THR A 118 9.81 -7.77 -9.66
N GLU A 119 9.94 -6.81 -10.54
CA GLU A 119 9.81 -5.38 -10.21
C GLU A 119 8.43 -4.88 -10.62
N VAL A 120 7.80 -4.09 -9.76
CA VAL A 120 6.52 -3.44 -10.02
C VAL A 120 6.58 -2.01 -9.54
N ASP A 121 6.33 -1.07 -10.42
CA ASP A 121 6.29 0.35 -10.10
C ASP A 121 4.91 0.75 -9.59
N LEU A 122 4.91 1.42 -8.45
CA LEU A 122 3.71 1.87 -7.76
C LEU A 122 3.69 3.40 -7.69
N THR A 123 2.58 4.00 -8.08
CA THR A 123 2.32 5.43 -7.92
C THR A 123 1.11 5.65 -7.03
N PHE A 124 1.28 6.41 -5.97
CA PHE A 124 0.24 6.68 -4.97
C PHE A 124 -0.33 8.09 -5.13
N ALA A 125 -1.61 8.24 -4.85
CA ALA A 125 -2.25 9.55 -4.82
C ALA A 125 -1.83 10.39 -3.61
N ASN A 126 -1.42 9.73 -2.50
CA ASN A 126 -1.11 10.38 -1.23
C ASN A 126 0.30 10.00 -0.74
N GLU A 127 1.07 11.02 -0.37
CA GLU A 127 2.44 10.86 0.12
C GLU A 127 2.54 10.04 1.42
N ASP A 128 1.58 10.20 2.33
CA ASP A 128 1.60 9.47 3.61
C ASP A 128 1.38 7.97 3.42
N ILE A 129 0.51 7.59 2.47
CA ILE A 129 0.28 6.19 2.12
C ILE A 129 1.50 5.63 1.39
N CYS A 130 2.10 6.40 0.47
CA CYS A 130 3.35 6.03 -0.20
C CYS A 130 4.46 5.77 0.81
N LYS A 131 4.69 6.68 1.76
CA LYS A 131 5.69 6.51 2.83
C LYS A 131 5.43 5.27 3.69
N ALA A 132 4.16 5.04 4.05
CA ALA A 132 3.78 3.86 4.82
C ALA A 132 4.04 2.56 4.04
N ALA A 133 3.68 2.52 2.75
CA ALA A 133 3.91 1.37 1.88
C ALA A 133 5.40 1.13 1.63
N ALA A 134 6.15 2.17 1.31
CA ALA A 134 7.60 2.11 1.11
C ALA A 134 8.33 1.61 2.36
N SER A 135 7.93 2.09 3.55
CA SER A 135 8.46 1.59 4.84
C SER A 135 8.17 0.10 5.03
N THR A 136 6.99 -0.39 4.64
CA THR A 136 6.63 -1.82 4.71
C THR A 136 7.45 -2.64 3.70
N ALA A 137 7.71 -2.08 2.52
CA ALA A 137 8.50 -2.70 1.46
C ALA A 137 10.03 -2.63 1.71
N GLY A 138 10.47 -1.91 2.73
CA GLY A 138 11.91 -1.71 3.01
C GLY A 138 12.60 -0.75 2.03
N THR A 139 11.84 0.15 1.41
CA THR A 139 12.31 1.15 0.43
C THR A 139 11.90 2.56 0.86
N VAL A 140 12.13 3.53 0.00
CA VAL A 140 11.81 4.95 0.24
C VAL A 140 10.87 5.46 -0.85
N CYS A 141 9.84 6.21 -0.45
CA CYS A 141 8.97 6.89 -1.38
C CYS A 141 9.73 8.03 -2.07
N ALA A 142 9.78 8.00 -3.40
CA ALA A 142 10.44 9.01 -4.22
C ALA A 142 9.52 10.20 -4.51
N ALA A 143 10.08 11.24 -5.14
CA ALA A 143 9.31 12.39 -5.62
C ALA A 143 8.23 11.93 -6.61
N GLY A 144 7.02 12.48 -6.46
CA GLY A 144 5.86 12.02 -7.25
C GLY A 144 5.10 10.86 -6.63
N ASN A 145 5.37 10.55 -5.36
CA ASN A 145 4.71 9.48 -4.59
C ASN A 145 4.85 8.10 -5.24
N THR A 146 6.03 7.81 -5.77
CA THR A 146 6.33 6.56 -6.47
C THR A 146 7.42 5.76 -5.77
N PHE A 147 7.39 4.45 -5.92
CA PHE A 147 8.54 3.59 -5.65
C PHE A 147 8.42 2.27 -6.42
N THR A 148 9.58 1.66 -6.70
CA THR A 148 9.68 0.32 -7.29
C THR A 148 9.65 -0.72 -6.18
N TYR A 149 8.72 -1.65 -6.27
CA TYR A 149 8.61 -2.77 -5.35
C TYR A 149 9.18 -4.04 -5.98
N ARG A 150 10.13 -4.66 -5.27
CA ARG A 150 10.82 -5.88 -5.72
C ARG A 150 10.31 -7.09 -4.96
N VAL A 151 9.75 -8.03 -5.69
CA VAL A 151 9.32 -9.32 -5.15
C VAL A 151 10.36 -10.37 -5.51
N ARG A 152 10.92 -11.05 -4.52
CA ARG A 152 11.87 -12.12 -4.77
C ARG A 152 11.16 -13.35 -5.33
N ASN A 153 11.64 -13.82 -6.46
CA ASN A 153 11.15 -15.03 -7.10
C ASN A 153 11.85 -16.26 -6.47
N SER A 154 11.07 -17.20 -6.01
CA SER A 154 11.57 -18.45 -5.36
C SER A 154 11.53 -19.64 -6.30
#